data_c5e13721515d9956934a4ff661293b53
#
_entry.id   c5e13721515d9956934a4ff661293b53
#
_cell.length_a   1.000
_cell.length_b   1.000
_cell.length_c   1.000
_cell.angle_alpha   90.00
_cell.angle_beta   90.00
_cell.angle_gamma   90.00
#
_symmetry.space_group_name_H-M   'P 1'
#
loop_
_entity.id
_entity.type
_entity.pdbx_description
1 polymer ?
#
loop_
_entity_poly.entity_id
_entity_poly.type
_entity_poly.pdbx_seq_one_letter_code
_entity_poly.pdbx_strand_id
1 'polypeptide(L)'
;MSSYNKQKFKQFKELYFQLLTRKNKEDNSHYNGIIQRYLYPVITAKHIPLEWRYDLNPETNPWLMERIGVNATMNSGAIKWNGKYLLAVRVEAV
;
A
#
# COMPACT_ATOMS: atom_id res chain seq x y z
N MET A 1 2.37 10.00 24.66
CA MET A 1 2.92 9.08 23.64
C MET A 1 4.39 8.81 23.96
N SER A 2 4.78 7.55 24.00
CA SER A 2 6.17 7.20 24.24
C SER A 2 7.04 7.59 23.04
N SER A 3 8.34 7.86 23.29
CA SER A 3 9.28 8.18 22.22
C SER A 3 9.41 7.02 21.21
N TYR A 4 9.35 5.78 21.70
CA TYR A 4 9.36 4.60 20.86
C TYR A 4 8.19 4.60 19.85
N ASN A 5 6.97 4.89 20.34
CA ASN A 5 5.77 4.90 19.50
C ASN A 5 5.86 5.99 18.43
N LYS A 6 6.32 7.19 18.81
CA LYS A 6 6.49 8.31 17.86
C LYS A 6 7.50 7.98 16.77
N GLN A 7 8.65 7.39 17.14
CA GLN A 7 9.69 7.03 16.19
C GLN A 7 9.22 5.94 15.24
N LYS A 8 8.55 4.91 15.77
CA LYS A 8 8.02 3.82 14.96
C LYS A 8 6.96 4.32 13.99
N PHE A 9 6.06 5.18 14.45
CA PHE A 9 5.03 5.77 13.59
C PHE A 9 5.65 6.61 12.48
N LYS A 10 6.66 7.41 12.80
CA LYS A 10 7.37 8.22 11.82
C LYS A 10 8.02 7.36 10.75
N GLN A 11 8.68 6.27 11.13
CA GLN A 11 9.28 5.33 10.19
C GLN A 11 8.23 4.69 9.28
N PHE A 12 7.11 4.25 9.84
CA PHE A 12 6.03 3.65 9.06
C PHE A 12 5.45 4.65 8.06
N LYS A 13 5.27 5.89 8.48
CA LYS A 13 4.76 6.95 7.63
C LYS A 13 5.71 7.24 6.47
N GLU A 14 7.00 7.29 6.73
CA GLU A 14 8.01 7.50 5.69
C GLU A 14 8.03 6.35 4.68
N LEU A 15 8.01 5.11 5.15
CA LEU A 15 7.96 3.93 4.29
C LEU A 15 6.69 3.90 3.44
N TYR A 16 5.56 4.26 4.04
CA TYR A 16 4.30 4.33 3.34
C TYR A 16 4.33 5.38 2.23
N PHE A 17 4.84 6.57 2.49
CA PHE A 17 4.98 7.60 1.47
C PHE A 17 5.96 7.20 0.37
N GLN A 18 7.06 6.56 0.71
CA GLN A 18 8.00 6.04 -0.28
C GLN A 18 7.31 5.02 -1.20
N LEU A 19 6.50 4.14 -0.63
CA LEU A 19 5.76 3.15 -1.40
C LEU A 19 4.74 3.81 -2.33
N LEU A 20 3.98 4.80 -1.85
CA LEU A 20 2.98 5.50 -2.65
C LEU A 20 3.57 6.31 -3.80
N THR A 21 4.76 6.87 -3.59
CA THR A 21 5.40 7.75 -4.58
C THR A 21 6.45 7.05 -5.42
N ARG A 22 6.72 5.78 -5.15
CA ARG A 22 7.70 4.99 -5.92
C ARG A 22 7.25 4.88 -7.38
N LYS A 23 8.14 5.33 -8.28
CA LYS A 23 7.87 5.17 -9.71
C LYS A 23 8.08 3.73 -10.12
N ASN A 24 7.15 3.20 -10.88
CA ASN A 24 7.28 1.88 -11.45
C ASN A 24 8.22 1.91 -12.64
N LYS A 25 8.78 0.76 -12.98
CA LYS A 25 9.67 0.58 -14.12
C LYS A 25 9.20 -0.59 -14.94
N GLU A 26 9.38 -0.50 -16.25
CA GLU A 26 9.10 -1.61 -17.15
C GLU A 26 10.09 -2.75 -16.92
N ASP A 27 9.58 -3.96 -16.87
CA ASP A 27 10.37 -5.18 -16.82
C ASP A 27 10.35 -5.81 -18.21
N ASN A 28 11.45 -5.68 -18.93
CA ASN A 28 11.55 -6.16 -20.32
C ASN A 28 12.06 -7.61 -20.40
N SER A 29 12.36 -8.25 -19.29
CA SER A 29 12.92 -9.61 -19.30
C SER A 29 11.96 -10.65 -19.89
N HIS A 30 10.65 -10.37 -19.87
CA HIS A 30 9.62 -11.27 -20.41
C HIS A 30 8.76 -10.58 -21.48
N TYR A 31 9.25 -9.49 -22.08
CA TYR A 31 8.49 -8.76 -23.07
C TYR A 31 8.34 -9.58 -24.36
N ASN A 32 7.10 -9.81 -24.76
CA ASN A 32 6.79 -10.61 -25.95
C ASN A 32 6.19 -9.81 -27.11
N GLY A 33 6.23 -8.47 -27.04
CA GLY A 33 5.65 -7.58 -28.06
C GLY A 33 4.16 -7.29 -27.87
N ILE A 34 3.50 -7.94 -26.92
CA ILE A 34 2.06 -7.81 -26.70
C ILE A 34 1.78 -7.27 -25.28
N ILE A 35 2.43 -7.86 -24.26
CA ILE A 35 2.20 -7.53 -22.86
C ILE A 35 3.46 -6.92 -22.27
N GLN A 36 3.36 -5.73 -21.70
CA GLN A 36 4.42 -5.07 -20.96
C GLN A 36 4.22 -5.33 -19.46
N ARG A 37 5.26 -5.84 -18.82
CA ARG A 37 5.27 -6.04 -17.38
C ARG A 37 6.05 -4.93 -16.69
N TYR A 38 5.76 -4.74 -15.41
CA TYR A 38 6.43 -3.77 -14.56
C TYR A 38 7.08 -4.46 -13.37
N LEU A 39 8.11 -3.85 -12.80
CA LEU A 39 8.88 -4.43 -11.70
C LEU A 39 8.07 -4.54 -10.42
N TYR A 40 7.17 -3.58 -10.17
CA TYR A 40 6.45 -3.51 -8.91
C TYR A 40 4.95 -3.67 -9.12
N PRO A 41 4.27 -4.38 -8.22
CA PRO A 41 2.81 -4.37 -8.21
C PRO A 41 2.27 -2.94 -8.06
N VAL A 42 1.17 -2.64 -8.74
CA VAL A 42 0.57 -1.31 -8.68
C VAL A 42 0.03 -1.02 -7.29
N ILE A 43 -0.62 -2.01 -6.68
CA ILE A 43 -1.17 -1.88 -5.35
C ILE A 43 -1.06 -3.21 -4.60
N THR A 44 -0.70 -3.11 -3.32
CA THR A 44 -0.59 -4.25 -2.40
C THR A 44 -1.31 -3.91 -1.11
N ALA A 45 -1.41 -4.88 -0.20
CA ALA A 45 -1.98 -4.64 1.13
C ALA A 45 -1.25 -3.52 1.88
N LYS A 46 0.02 -3.28 1.59
CA LYS A 46 0.81 -2.22 2.23
C LYS A 46 0.49 -0.82 1.71
N HIS A 47 -0.22 -0.70 0.59
CA HIS A 47 -0.71 0.58 0.07
C HIS A 47 -1.96 1.07 0.79
N ILE A 48 -2.60 0.23 1.59
CA ILE A 48 -3.80 0.59 2.34
C ILE A 48 -3.44 1.63 3.41
N PRO A 49 -4.27 2.65 3.63
CA PRO A 49 -3.97 3.69 4.61
C PRO A 49 -3.60 3.12 5.99
N LEU A 50 -2.66 3.76 6.66
CA LEU A 50 -2.14 3.29 7.94
C LEU A 50 -3.23 3.18 9.00
N GLU A 51 -4.20 4.12 9.00
CA GLU A 51 -5.30 4.12 9.96
C GLU A 51 -6.26 2.93 9.79
N TRP A 52 -6.23 2.26 8.64
CA TRP A 52 -7.01 1.04 8.42
C TRP A 52 -6.27 -0.20 8.92
N ARG A 53 -4.95 -0.12 8.97
CA ARG A 53 -4.08 -1.25 9.33
C ARG A 53 -3.65 -1.22 10.79
N TYR A 54 -3.61 -0.02 11.39
CA TYR A 54 -3.13 0.18 12.75
C TYR A 54 -4.14 0.98 13.56
N ASP A 55 -4.27 0.63 14.83
CA ASP A 55 -4.82 1.55 15.81
C ASP A 55 -3.72 2.54 16.15
N LEU A 56 -3.92 3.81 15.80
CA LEU A 56 -2.93 4.86 15.99
C LEU A 56 -3.00 5.52 17.37
N ASN A 57 -3.91 5.06 18.24
CA ASN A 57 -4.02 5.59 19.59
C ASN A 57 -2.92 4.98 20.48
N PRO A 58 -1.99 5.79 21.01
CA PRO A 58 -0.91 5.25 21.83
C PRO A 58 -1.37 4.66 23.17
N GLU A 59 -2.56 5.04 23.65
CA GLU A 59 -3.11 4.47 24.87
C GLU A 59 -3.61 3.05 24.67
N THR A 60 -4.20 2.77 23.51
CA THR A 60 -4.74 1.45 23.19
C THR A 60 -3.80 0.59 22.36
N ASN A 61 -2.78 1.19 21.76
CA ASN A 61 -1.78 0.47 20.96
C ASN A 61 -0.38 1.07 21.16
N PRO A 62 0.18 0.96 22.39
CA PRO A 62 1.44 1.62 22.72
C PRO A 62 2.65 1.12 21.91
N TRP A 63 2.59 -0.12 21.41
CA TRP A 63 3.68 -0.71 20.65
C TRP A 63 3.48 -0.60 19.14
N LEU A 64 2.40 0.05 18.70
CA LEU A 64 2.04 0.22 17.29
C LEU A 64 2.05 -1.12 16.54
N MET A 65 1.25 -2.04 17.04
CA MET A 65 1.07 -3.36 16.41
C MET A 65 0.02 -3.27 15.32
N GLU A 66 0.23 -4.00 14.22
CA GLU A 66 -0.73 -4.05 13.13
C GLU A 66 -1.98 -4.82 13.52
N ARG A 67 -3.15 -4.30 13.12
CA ARG A 67 -4.41 -5.01 13.35
C ARG A 67 -4.51 -6.25 12.48
N ILE A 68 -5.24 -7.22 12.96
CA ILE A 68 -5.70 -8.32 12.15
C ILE A 68 -6.97 -7.85 11.41
N GLY A 69 -6.82 -7.10 10.36
CA GLY A 69 -7.98 -6.51 9.70
C GLY A 69 -7.87 -6.53 8.19
N VAL A 70 -6.79 -5.98 7.67
CA VAL A 70 -6.55 -5.96 6.23
C VAL A 70 -5.78 -7.20 5.84
N ASN A 71 -6.43 -8.08 5.09
CA ASN A 71 -5.82 -9.34 4.63
C ASN A 71 -5.11 -9.16 3.29
N ALA A 72 -5.82 -8.63 2.30
CA ALA A 72 -5.26 -8.51 0.95
C ALA A 72 -6.00 -7.47 0.12
N THR A 73 -5.34 -6.98 -0.90
CA THR A 73 -5.96 -6.27 -2.01
C THR A 73 -6.22 -7.28 -3.12
N MET A 74 -7.41 -7.25 -3.69
CA MET A 74 -7.85 -8.24 -4.67
C MET A 74 -8.49 -7.57 -5.87
N ASN A 75 -8.65 -8.31 -6.91
CA ASN A 75 -9.31 -8.00 -8.18
C ASN A 75 -9.75 -6.54 -8.35
N SER A 76 -9.03 -5.81 -9.17
CA SER A 76 -9.39 -4.43 -9.48
C SER A 76 -10.04 -4.34 -10.85
N GLY A 77 -11.08 -3.51 -10.95
CA GLY A 77 -11.54 -3.00 -12.22
C GLY A 77 -10.72 -1.78 -12.59
N ALA A 78 -10.42 -1.61 -13.88
CA ALA A 78 -9.61 -0.49 -14.35
C ALA A 78 -10.32 0.21 -15.51
N ILE A 79 -10.33 1.55 -15.48
CA ILE A 79 -10.79 2.36 -16.59
C ILE A 79 -9.81 3.49 -16.86
N LYS A 80 -9.77 3.95 -18.11
CA LYS A 80 -9.01 5.15 -18.46
C LYS A 80 -9.93 6.35 -18.38
N TRP A 81 -9.50 7.39 -17.64
CA TRP A 81 -10.29 8.59 -17.43
C TRP A 81 -9.38 9.82 -17.30
N ASN A 82 -9.65 10.87 -18.08
CA ASN A 82 -8.85 12.11 -18.06
C ASN A 82 -7.34 11.89 -18.17
N GLY A 83 -6.92 10.98 -19.07
CA GLY A 83 -5.50 10.69 -19.28
C GLY A 83 -4.85 9.87 -18.16
N LYS A 84 -5.63 9.38 -17.21
CA LYS A 84 -5.16 8.55 -16.10
C LYS A 84 -5.92 7.23 -16.06
N TYR A 85 -5.34 6.26 -15.39
CA TYR A 85 -6.01 5.00 -15.11
C TYR A 85 -6.58 5.03 -13.70
N LEU A 86 -7.87 4.71 -13.58
CA LEU A 86 -8.54 4.57 -12.29
C LEU A 86 -8.71 3.09 -11.97
N LEU A 87 -8.37 2.72 -10.75
CA LEU A 87 -8.52 1.35 -10.26
C LEU A 87 -9.54 1.32 -9.13
N ALA A 88 -10.54 0.45 -9.26
CA ALA A 88 -11.44 0.11 -8.16
C ALA A 88 -10.90 -1.17 -7.51
N VAL A 89 -10.27 -1.04 -6.36
CA VAL A 89 -9.57 -2.14 -5.70
C VAL A 89 -10.42 -2.69 -4.56
N ARG A 90 -10.63 -4.00 -4.58
CA ARG A 90 -11.28 -4.69 -3.47
C ARG A 90 -10.26 -4.93 -2.36
N VAL A 91 -10.58 -4.45 -1.16
CA VAL A 91 -9.79 -4.71 0.04
C VAL A 91 -10.53 -5.73 0.88
N GLU A 92 -9.89 -6.87 1.12
CA GLU A 92 -10.48 -7.91 1.93
C GLU A 92 -9.97 -7.80 3.36
N ALA A 93 -10.90 -7.80 4.31
CA ALA A 93 -10.63 -7.76 5.75
C ALA A 93 -10.98 -9.11 6.38
N VAL A 94 -10.25 -9.43 7.43
CA VAL A 94 -10.53 -10.62 8.23
C VAL A 94 -11.60 -10.33 9.26
#